data_65e4b027e6744b1e301cfe91d2295a61
#
_entry.id   65e4b027e6744b1e301cfe91d2295a61
#
_cell.length_a   1.000
_cell.length_b   1.000
_cell.length_c   1.000
_cell.angle_alpha   90.00
_cell.angle_beta   90.00
_cell.angle_gamma   90.00
#
_symmetry.space_group_name_H-M   'P 1'
#
loop_
_entity.id
_entity.type
_entity.pdbx_description
1 polymer ?
#
loop_
_entity_poly.entity_id
_entity_poly.type
_entity_poly.pdbx_seq_one_letter_code
_entity_poly.pdbx_strand_id
1 'polypeptide(L)'
;MRRREFLTLSTASLGGVLLYSLDRKPFRLFAQTAQSIRIPLRFFTQPEALIVAAAASRIFPSDETGPGAQEAGVAIYIDRQLAGPWGRDRYRYTREPFAENAPAEFGYQGRATPRQVYREGLKDLKGFDQLSSVEQDNKLRQIEGTPFFSLLRRNTVEGMFCDPIHGGNADMVGWQLIGYPGPRMSNYADVDKHFGEAFRPKPVSLREMPGGDKFRPGEDEE
;
A
#
# COMPACT_ATOMS: atom_id res chain seq x y z
N MET A 1 24.08 -35.41 18.25
CA MET A 1 22.75 -34.92 17.87
C MET A 1 21.70 -35.54 18.80
N ARG A 2 21.08 -34.75 19.63
CA ARG A 2 20.07 -35.23 20.60
C ARG A 2 18.72 -35.42 19.91
N ARG A 3 17.95 -36.44 20.27
CA ARG A 3 16.64 -36.78 19.69
C ARG A 3 15.67 -35.56 19.58
N ARG A 4 15.81 -34.58 20.41
CA ARG A 4 15.03 -33.33 20.38
C ARG A 4 15.36 -32.41 19.20
N GLU A 5 16.62 -32.42 18.72
CA GLU A 5 17.06 -31.62 17.59
C GLU A 5 16.57 -32.18 16.25
N PHE A 6 16.41 -33.51 16.17
CA PHE A 6 15.89 -34.17 14.99
C PHE A 6 14.37 -33.94 14.82
N LEU A 7 13.60 -33.89 15.88
CA LEU A 7 12.16 -33.65 15.84
C LEU A 7 11.79 -32.22 15.46
N THR A 8 12.64 -31.24 15.72
CA THR A 8 12.44 -29.84 15.29
C THR A 8 12.74 -29.63 13.82
N LEU A 9 13.55 -30.49 13.21
CA LEU A 9 13.87 -30.45 11.78
C LEU A 9 12.86 -31.20 10.90
N SER A 10 12.08 -32.14 11.45
CA SER A 10 11.17 -32.99 10.69
C SER A 10 9.71 -32.50 10.63
N THR A 11 9.36 -31.39 11.27
CA THR A 11 8.03 -30.77 11.15
C THR A 11 7.97 -29.70 10.03
N ALA A 12 8.79 -29.84 9.00
CA ALA A 12 8.64 -29.08 7.76
C ALA A 12 7.55 -29.72 6.88
N SER A 13 6.31 -29.65 7.32
CA SER A 13 5.16 -29.91 6.49
C SER A 13 4.42 -28.60 6.23
N LEU A 14 4.50 -28.15 4.96
CA LEU A 14 3.57 -27.21 4.34
C LEU A 14 3.31 -25.91 5.13
N GLY A 15 4.20 -24.93 4.98
CA GLY A 15 3.82 -23.53 5.21
C GLY A 15 4.60 -22.71 6.22
N GLY A 16 5.66 -23.19 6.82
CA GLY A 16 6.49 -22.37 7.69
C GLY A 16 7.70 -23.10 8.25
N VAL A 17 8.89 -22.66 7.92
CA VAL A 17 10.13 -23.14 8.51
C VAL A 17 10.43 -22.28 9.74
N LEU A 18 10.38 -22.89 10.93
CA LEU A 18 10.90 -22.28 12.15
C LEU A 18 12.40 -22.52 12.21
N LEU A 19 13.19 -21.49 11.92
CA LEU A 19 14.62 -21.49 12.19
C LEU A 19 14.87 -20.95 13.59
N TYR A 20 15.51 -21.75 14.44
CA TYR A 20 16.02 -21.28 15.71
C TYR A 20 17.45 -20.79 15.54
N SER A 21 17.70 -19.52 15.87
CA SER A 21 19.08 -19.03 16.00
C SER A 21 19.73 -19.63 17.24
N LEU A 22 21.05 -19.68 17.27
CA LEU A 22 21.85 -20.14 18.44
C LEU A 22 21.53 -19.32 19.70
N ASP A 23 20.98 -18.13 19.56
CA ASP A 23 20.57 -17.23 20.67
C ASP A 23 19.14 -17.46 21.18
N ARG A 24 18.51 -18.57 20.84
CA ARG A 24 17.18 -18.98 21.32
C ARG A 24 16.01 -18.04 21.00
N LYS A 25 16.15 -17.08 20.10
CA LYS A 25 15.02 -16.28 19.60
C LYS A 25 14.41 -16.99 18.39
N PRO A 26 13.07 -17.25 18.37
CA PRO A 26 12.44 -17.83 17.19
C PRO A 26 12.45 -16.82 16.05
N PHE A 27 13.14 -17.16 14.97
CA PHE A 27 13.06 -16.40 13.73
C PHE A 27 11.91 -16.98 12.90
N ARG A 28 10.86 -16.20 12.70
CA ARG A 28 9.76 -16.57 11.82
C ARG A 28 10.14 -16.20 10.38
N LEU A 29 10.54 -17.18 9.61
CA LEU A 29 10.58 -17.03 8.16
C LEU A 29 9.12 -17.11 7.67
N PHE A 30 8.54 -15.98 7.32
CA PHE A 30 7.28 -15.99 6.60
C PHE A 30 7.60 -16.47 5.18
N ALA A 31 7.34 -17.77 4.92
CA ALA A 31 7.21 -18.22 3.54
C ALA A 31 6.12 -17.35 2.91
N GLN A 32 6.44 -16.63 1.86
CA GLN A 32 5.44 -15.95 1.03
C GLN A 32 4.56 -17.03 0.37
N THR A 33 3.61 -17.56 1.14
CA THR A 33 2.47 -18.23 0.53
C THR A 33 1.73 -17.17 -0.26
N ALA A 34 1.43 -17.45 -1.52
CA ALA A 34 0.62 -16.59 -2.37
C ALA A 34 -0.67 -16.23 -1.60
N GLN A 35 -0.67 -15.12 -0.89
CA GLN A 35 -1.80 -14.70 -0.07
C GLN A 35 -2.87 -14.21 -1.03
N SER A 36 -3.92 -15.00 -1.20
CA SER A 36 -5.10 -14.52 -1.91
C SER A 36 -5.64 -13.29 -1.18
N ILE A 37 -5.82 -12.19 -1.89
CA ILE A 37 -6.48 -11.01 -1.35
C ILE A 37 -7.94 -11.38 -1.12
N ARG A 38 -8.36 -11.49 0.14
CA ARG A 38 -9.71 -11.92 0.53
C ARG A 38 -10.74 -10.79 0.48
N ILE A 39 -10.29 -9.54 0.35
CA ILE A 39 -11.16 -8.38 0.24
C ILE A 39 -11.70 -8.30 -1.19
N PRO A 40 -13.01 -8.10 -1.42
CA PRO A 40 -13.56 -7.97 -2.77
C PRO A 40 -12.89 -6.84 -3.54
N LEU A 41 -12.28 -7.17 -4.68
CA LEU A 41 -11.67 -6.22 -5.59
C LEU A 41 -12.75 -5.56 -6.46
N ARG A 42 -12.54 -4.29 -6.82
CA ARG A 42 -13.49 -3.49 -7.63
C ARG A 42 -12.95 -3.17 -9.03
N PHE A 43 -11.64 -3.14 -9.19
CA PHE A 43 -10.98 -2.82 -10.46
C PHE A 43 -10.02 -3.94 -10.90
N PHE A 44 -9.13 -4.39 -10.04
CA PHE A 44 -8.16 -5.43 -10.39
C PHE A 44 -8.78 -6.81 -10.42
N THR A 45 -8.24 -7.66 -11.29
CA THR A 45 -8.36 -9.11 -11.14
C THR A 45 -7.44 -9.57 -10.00
N GLN A 46 -7.67 -10.77 -9.46
CA GLN A 46 -6.83 -11.32 -8.39
C GLN A 46 -5.33 -11.38 -8.77
N PRO A 47 -4.94 -11.88 -9.97
CA PRO A 47 -3.53 -11.85 -10.38
C PRO A 47 -2.95 -10.43 -10.46
N GLU A 48 -3.68 -9.47 -11.00
CA GLU A 48 -3.22 -8.07 -11.09
C GLU A 48 -3.02 -7.46 -9.70
N ALA A 49 -3.92 -7.73 -8.76
CA ALA A 49 -3.80 -7.26 -7.40
C ALA A 49 -2.57 -7.84 -6.67
N LEU A 50 -2.20 -9.10 -6.94
CA LEU A 50 -0.99 -9.72 -6.41
C LEU A 50 0.28 -9.06 -6.99
N ILE A 51 0.29 -8.79 -8.29
CA ILE A 51 1.39 -8.04 -8.94
C ILE A 51 1.55 -6.66 -8.32
N VAL A 52 0.45 -5.92 -8.15
CA VAL A 52 0.47 -4.58 -7.55
C VAL A 52 0.92 -4.64 -6.09
N ALA A 53 0.46 -5.62 -5.31
CA ALA A 53 0.89 -5.81 -3.92
C ALA A 53 2.39 -6.09 -3.84
N ALA A 54 2.91 -6.98 -4.69
CA ALA A 54 4.33 -7.27 -4.76
C ALA A 54 5.16 -6.04 -5.17
N ALA A 55 4.72 -5.29 -6.19
CA ALA A 55 5.41 -4.09 -6.64
C ALA A 55 5.39 -2.97 -5.59
N ALA A 56 4.25 -2.74 -4.93
CA ALA A 56 4.14 -1.78 -3.84
C ALA A 56 5.06 -2.16 -2.66
N SER A 57 5.18 -3.45 -2.34
CA SER A 57 6.08 -3.95 -1.29
C SER A 57 7.57 -3.76 -1.61
N ARG A 58 7.94 -3.67 -2.90
CA ARG A 58 9.33 -3.31 -3.29
C ARG A 58 9.56 -1.81 -3.20
N ILE A 59 8.52 -0.99 -3.43
CA ILE A 59 8.60 0.48 -3.32
C ILE A 59 8.61 0.93 -1.85
N PHE A 60 7.81 0.29 -1.01
CA PHE A 60 7.75 0.56 0.42
C PHE A 60 7.79 -0.76 1.19
N PRO A 61 8.99 -1.30 1.43
CA PRO A 61 9.15 -2.59 2.09
C PRO A 61 8.88 -2.52 3.60
N SER A 62 8.57 -3.66 4.20
CA SER A 62 8.65 -3.84 5.64
C SER A 62 10.11 -4.01 6.03
N ASP A 63 10.56 -3.30 7.06
CA ASP A 63 11.91 -3.36 7.60
C ASP A 63 11.90 -3.20 9.13
N GLU A 64 13.07 -2.99 9.72
CA GLU A 64 13.24 -2.78 11.17
C GLU A 64 12.55 -1.50 11.68
N THR A 65 12.22 -0.55 10.82
CA THR A 65 11.51 0.67 11.21
C THR A 65 10.00 0.46 11.31
N GLY A 66 9.45 -0.51 10.59
CA GLY A 66 8.03 -0.87 10.70
C GLY A 66 7.43 -1.58 9.49
N PRO A 67 6.10 -1.74 9.50
CA PRO A 67 5.32 -2.37 8.45
C PRO A 67 5.40 -1.63 7.12
N GLY A 68 5.36 -2.38 6.01
CA GLY A 68 5.40 -1.83 4.66
C GLY A 68 4.03 -1.80 3.95
N ALA A 69 4.10 -1.65 2.62
CA ALA A 69 2.91 -1.48 1.77
C ALA A 69 1.96 -2.70 1.79
N GLN A 70 2.49 -3.89 2.02
CA GLN A 70 1.67 -5.10 2.08
C GLN A 70 0.79 -5.11 3.33
N GLU A 71 1.37 -4.85 4.50
CA GLU A 71 0.66 -4.80 5.78
C GLU A 71 -0.31 -3.63 5.84
N ALA A 72 0.06 -2.51 5.23
CA ALA A 72 -0.81 -1.35 5.10
C ALA A 72 -1.99 -1.56 4.13
N GLY A 73 -2.01 -2.66 3.36
CA GLY A 73 -3.09 -2.94 2.41
C GLY A 73 -3.11 -2.00 1.19
N VAL A 74 -1.95 -1.48 0.78
CA VAL A 74 -1.83 -0.47 -0.30
C VAL A 74 -2.48 -0.92 -1.60
N ALA A 75 -2.40 -2.21 -1.96
CA ALA A 75 -3.05 -2.72 -3.17
C ALA A 75 -4.58 -2.52 -3.15
N ILE A 76 -5.21 -2.59 -1.98
CA ILE A 76 -6.65 -2.34 -1.81
C ILE A 76 -6.95 -0.85 -1.99
N TYR A 77 -6.11 0.03 -1.44
CA TYR A 77 -6.22 1.48 -1.69
C TYR A 77 -6.20 1.77 -3.20
N ILE A 78 -5.20 1.26 -3.91
CA ILE A 78 -5.06 1.48 -5.36
C ILE A 78 -6.28 0.93 -6.12
N ASP A 79 -6.75 -0.25 -5.76
CA ASP A 79 -7.96 -0.86 -6.34
C ASP A 79 -9.18 0.06 -6.19
N ARG A 80 -9.39 0.63 -5.00
CA ARG A 80 -10.50 1.56 -4.70
C ARG A 80 -10.38 2.86 -5.49
N GLN A 81 -9.18 3.46 -5.52
CA GLN A 81 -8.94 4.69 -6.28
C GLN A 81 -9.19 4.49 -7.76
N LEU A 82 -8.71 3.39 -8.34
CA LEU A 82 -8.94 3.07 -9.74
C LEU A 82 -10.40 2.72 -10.04
N ALA A 83 -11.12 2.13 -9.12
CA ALA A 83 -12.55 1.87 -9.26
C ALA A 83 -13.38 3.15 -9.22
N GLY A 84 -12.92 4.16 -8.52
CA GLY A 84 -13.60 5.43 -8.29
C GLY A 84 -13.54 6.42 -9.44
N PRO A 85 -14.06 7.65 -9.23
CA PRO A 85 -14.07 8.72 -10.21
C PRO A 85 -12.68 9.13 -10.67
N TRP A 86 -11.69 9.16 -9.74
CA TRP A 86 -10.31 9.48 -10.08
C TRP A 86 -9.72 8.51 -11.12
N GLY A 87 -9.94 7.21 -10.97
CA GLY A 87 -9.45 6.22 -11.93
C GLY A 87 -10.04 6.39 -13.34
N ARG A 88 -11.26 6.94 -13.42
CA ARG A 88 -11.97 7.26 -14.68
C ARG A 88 -11.65 8.65 -15.20
N ASP A 89 -10.85 9.42 -14.47
CA ASP A 89 -10.49 10.80 -14.79
C ASP A 89 -11.71 11.75 -14.87
N ARG A 90 -12.73 11.48 -14.04
CA ARG A 90 -14.04 12.15 -14.11
C ARG A 90 -13.96 13.65 -13.83
N TYR A 91 -13.00 14.06 -13.01
CA TYR A 91 -12.86 15.45 -12.55
C TYR A 91 -11.85 16.25 -13.36
N ARG A 92 -11.06 15.60 -14.21
CA ARG A 92 -10.09 16.28 -15.04
C ARG A 92 -10.78 16.78 -16.32
N TYR A 93 -10.45 18.00 -16.72
CA TYR A 93 -10.86 18.51 -18.02
C TYR A 93 -10.09 17.76 -19.14
N THR A 94 -10.81 16.91 -19.87
CA THR A 94 -10.22 15.97 -20.84
C THR A 94 -10.72 16.22 -22.26
N ARG A 95 -10.54 17.45 -22.75
CA ARG A 95 -10.87 17.79 -24.14
C ARG A 95 -9.60 18.01 -24.96
N GLU A 96 -9.65 17.61 -26.22
CA GLU A 96 -8.57 17.91 -27.17
C GLU A 96 -8.45 19.44 -27.41
N PRO A 97 -7.23 19.94 -27.72
CA PRO A 97 -6.00 19.18 -27.95
C PRO A 97 -5.30 18.75 -26.64
N PHE A 98 -4.75 17.52 -26.63
CA PHE A 98 -3.94 17.05 -25.52
C PHE A 98 -2.49 17.53 -25.65
N ALA A 99 -1.89 17.94 -24.54
CA ALA A 99 -0.52 18.44 -24.48
C ALA A 99 0.35 17.51 -23.61
N GLU A 100 0.73 16.34 -24.13
CA GLU A 100 1.48 15.33 -23.40
C GLU A 100 2.85 15.81 -22.90
N ASN A 101 3.43 16.80 -23.57
CA ASN A 101 4.71 17.43 -23.24
C ASN A 101 4.53 18.77 -22.49
N ALA A 102 3.39 19.01 -21.87
CA ALA A 102 3.18 20.22 -21.08
C ALA A 102 4.15 20.26 -19.88
N PRO A 103 4.62 21.48 -19.48
CA PRO A 103 5.40 21.63 -18.25
C PRO A 103 4.70 21.01 -17.05
N ALA A 104 5.50 20.42 -16.13
CA ALA A 104 4.97 19.67 -14.97
C ALA A 104 4.06 20.51 -14.06
N GLU A 105 4.27 21.82 -14.03
CA GLU A 105 3.48 22.79 -13.26
C GLU A 105 2.01 22.84 -13.66
N PHE A 106 1.71 22.48 -14.92
CA PHE A 106 0.32 22.40 -15.42
C PHE A 106 -0.35 21.07 -15.12
N GLY A 107 0.35 20.14 -14.45
CA GLY A 107 -0.13 18.80 -14.18
C GLY A 107 -0.19 17.93 -15.46
N TYR A 108 -0.75 16.76 -15.33
CA TYR A 108 -0.86 15.82 -16.44
C TYR A 108 -1.92 16.29 -17.45
N GLN A 109 -1.48 16.51 -18.70
CA GLN A 109 -2.32 16.96 -19.81
C GLN A 109 -2.51 15.89 -20.91
N GLY A 110 -2.08 14.66 -20.64
CA GLY A 110 -2.18 13.56 -21.60
C GLY A 110 -3.57 12.97 -21.71
N ARG A 111 -3.75 12.10 -22.71
CA ARG A 111 -5.05 11.46 -23.03
C ARG A 111 -5.37 10.29 -22.07
N ALA A 112 -4.37 9.55 -21.60
CA ALA A 112 -4.57 8.32 -20.85
C ALA A 112 -5.15 8.58 -19.44
N THR A 113 -6.20 7.86 -19.09
CA THR A 113 -6.74 7.87 -17.73
C THR A 113 -5.87 7.03 -16.79
N PRO A 114 -5.92 7.23 -15.45
CA PRO A 114 -5.20 6.38 -14.50
C PRO A 114 -5.46 4.88 -14.72
N ARG A 115 -6.68 4.49 -15.04
CA ARG A 115 -7.03 3.10 -15.38
C ARG A 115 -6.26 2.57 -16.59
N GLN A 116 -6.16 3.37 -17.65
CA GLN A 116 -5.45 3.00 -18.87
C GLN A 116 -3.96 2.88 -18.60
N VAL A 117 -3.38 3.81 -17.83
CA VAL A 117 -1.96 3.75 -17.41
C VAL A 117 -1.67 2.46 -16.64
N TYR A 118 -2.53 2.09 -15.68
CA TYR A 118 -2.36 0.84 -14.92
C TYR A 118 -2.55 -0.40 -15.81
N ARG A 119 -3.56 -0.44 -16.67
CA ARG A 119 -3.80 -1.59 -17.56
C ARG A 119 -2.62 -1.82 -18.50
N GLU A 120 -2.02 -0.76 -19.03
CA GLU A 120 -0.86 -0.87 -19.90
C GLU A 120 0.39 -1.29 -19.12
N GLY A 121 0.70 -0.61 -18.01
CA GLY A 121 1.89 -0.91 -17.22
C GLY A 121 1.90 -2.31 -16.60
N LEU A 122 0.74 -2.85 -16.25
CA LEU A 122 0.64 -4.22 -15.71
C LEU A 122 0.98 -5.31 -16.75
N LYS A 123 0.88 -5.03 -18.05
CA LYS A 123 1.32 -5.97 -19.08
C LYS A 123 2.82 -6.25 -18.99
N ASP A 124 3.60 -5.22 -18.68
CA ASP A 124 5.07 -5.32 -18.52
C ASP A 124 5.47 -6.05 -17.23
N LEU A 125 4.56 -6.12 -16.26
CA LEU A 125 4.78 -6.79 -14.97
C LEU A 125 4.14 -8.18 -14.87
N LYS A 126 3.74 -8.78 -15.97
CA LYS A 126 3.15 -10.15 -15.95
C LYS A 126 4.09 -11.14 -15.27
N GLY A 127 3.61 -11.84 -14.22
CA GLY A 127 4.38 -12.81 -13.44
C GLY A 127 5.36 -12.18 -12.44
N PHE A 128 5.31 -10.87 -12.22
CA PHE A 128 6.21 -10.14 -11.31
C PHE A 128 6.16 -10.66 -9.87
N ASP A 129 5.00 -11.05 -9.39
CA ASP A 129 4.76 -11.60 -8.05
C ASP A 129 5.46 -12.95 -7.80
N GLN A 130 5.89 -13.63 -8.87
CA GLN A 130 6.63 -14.91 -8.81
C GLN A 130 8.15 -14.75 -8.88
N LEU A 131 8.64 -13.54 -9.15
CA LEU A 131 10.07 -13.24 -9.26
C LEU A 131 10.72 -13.13 -7.87
N SER A 132 12.02 -13.40 -7.82
CA SER A 132 12.83 -13.09 -6.63
C SER A 132 12.90 -11.58 -6.38
N SER A 133 13.18 -11.16 -5.15
CA SER A 133 13.29 -9.75 -4.77
C SER A 133 14.28 -8.97 -5.65
N VAL A 134 15.40 -9.58 -6.01
CA VAL A 134 16.42 -8.95 -6.88
C VAL A 134 15.88 -8.75 -8.30
N GLU A 135 15.18 -9.75 -8.84
CA GLU A 135 14.57 -9.66 -10.16
C GLU A 135 13.44 -8.63 -10.19
N GLN A 136 12.63 -8.58 -9.13
CA GLN A 136 11.59 -7.57 -8.95
C GLN A 136 12.18 -6.15 -8.95
N ASP A 137 13.25 -5.91 -8.20
CA ASP A 137 13.93 -4.61 -8.16
C ASP A 137 14.49 -4.23 -9.53
N ASN A 138 15.12 -5.17 -10.22
CA ASN A 138 15.65 -4.94 -11.57
C ASN A 138 14.53 -4.61 -12.56
N LYS A 139 13.39 -5.30 -12.45
CA LYS A 139 12.23 -5.03 -13.29
C LYS A 139 11.63 -3.66 -13.04
N LEU A 140 11.50 -3.24 -11.78
CA LEU A 140 11.02 -1.89 -11.43
C LEU A 140 11.96 -0.79 -11.93
N ARG A 141 13.30 -0.98 -11.83
CA ARG A 141 14.27 -0.03 -12.41
C ARG A 141 14.11 0.14 -13.91
N GLN A 142 13.80 -0.93 -14.65
CA GLN A 142 13.58 -0.85 -16.10
C GLN A 142 12.39 0.04 -16.49
N ILE A 143 11.38 0.15 -15.63
CA ILE A 143 10.17 0.93 -15.87
C ILE A 143 10.13 2.25 -15.10
N GLU A 144 11.19 2.61 -14.35
CA GLU A 144 11.22 3.77 -13.43
C GLU A 144 10.85 5.09 -14.12
N GLY A 145 11.25 5.28 -15.40
CA GLY A 145 10.93 6.48 -16.17
C GLY A 145 9.52 6.52 -16.76
N THR A 146 8.68 5.49 -16.53
CA THR A 146 7.35 5.42 -17.14
C THR A 146 6.28 6.16 -16.33
N PRO A 147 5.21 6.64 -16.99
CA PRO A 147 4.05 7.19 -16.30
C PRO A 147 3.41 6.20 -15.31
N PHE A 148 3.44 4.90 -15.64
CA PHE A 148 2.93 3.86 -14.78
C PHE A 148 3.72 3.75 -13.47
N PHE A 149 5.05 3.70 -13.53
CA PHE A 149 5.86 3.62 -12.30
C PHE A 149 5.67 4.87 -11.43
N SER A 150 5.67 6.05 -12.04
CA SER A 150 5.43 7.31 -11.32
C SER A 150 4.09 7.29 -10.58
N LEU A 151 3.04 6.77 -11.24
CA LEU A 151 1.71 6.66 -10.66
C LEU A 151 1.66 5.58 -9.56
N LEU A 152 2.24 4.41 -9.80
CA LEU A 152 2.34 3.32 -8.84
C LEU A 152 3.07 3.78 -7.58
N ARG A 153 4.22 4.45 -7.73
CA ARG A 153 4.99 4.98 -6.58
C ARG A 153 4.18 5.99 -5.79
N ARG A 154 3.52 6.95 -6.45
CA ARG A 154 2.65 7.94 -5.80
C ARG A 154 1.54 7.27 -5.02
N ASN A 155 0.79 6.38 -5.66
CA ASN A 155 -0.32 5.68 -5.02
C ASN A 155 0.15 4.74 -3.89
N THR A 156 1.38 4.23 -3.95
CA THR A 156 1.96 3.46 -2.84
C THR A 156 2.14 4.34 -1.61
N VAL A 157 2.72 5.54 -1.77
CA VAL A 157 2.87 6.49 -0.66
C VAL A 157 1.53 6.97 -0.14
N GLU A 158 0.60 7.33 -1.03
CA GLU A 158 -0.75 7.72 -0.66
C GLU A 158 -1.45 6.62 0.14
N GLY A 159 -1.39 5.37 -0.33
CA GLY A 159 -1.99 4.21 0.35
C GLY A 159 -1.36 3.88 1.70
N MET A 160 -0.06 4.18 1.89
CA MET A 160 0.62 4.04 3.18
C MET A 160 0.12 5.03 4.24
N PHE A 161 -0.24 6.25 3.83
CA PHE A 161 -0.50 7.35 4.77
C PHE A 161 -1.91 7.93 4.69
N CYS A 162 -2.79 7.37 3.85
CA CYS A 162 -4.20 7.78 3.81
C CYS A 162 -4.94 7.42 5.11
N ASP A 163 -6.14 7.98 5.28
CA ASP A 163 -7.06 7.45 6.28
C ASP A 163 -7.51 6.03 5.89
N PRO A 164 -7.57 5.07 6.83
CA PRO A 164 -8.05 3.69 6.57
C PRO A 164 -9.41 3.57 5.88
N ILE A 165 -10.25 4.60 5.93
CA ILE A 165 -11.54 4.63 5.23
C ILE A 165 -11.38 4.48 3.71
N HIS A 166 -10.21 4.85 3.14
CA HIS A 166 -9.89 4.72 1.72
C HIS A 166 -9.36 3.34 1.32
N GLY A 167 -9.18 2.43 2.29
CA GLY A 167 -8.78 1.03 2.06
C GLY A 167 -7.27 0.76 2.14
N GLY A 168 -6.45 1.77 2.38
CA GLY A 168 -5.02 1.64 2.71
C GLY A 168 -4.75 1.89 4.19
N ASN A 169 -3.47 1.98 4.57
CA ASN A 169 -3.02 2.29 5.91
C ASN A 169 -3.76 1.46 6.99
N ALA A 170 -3.92 0.16 6.72
CA ALA A 170 -4.61 -0.76 7.61
C ALA A 170 -4.03 -0.64 9.03
N ASP A 171 -4.90 -0.66 10.04
CA ASP A 171 -4.53 -0.47 11.45
C ASP A 171 -3.71 0.80 11.73
N MET A 172 -3.76 1.76 10.81
CA MET A 172 -3.04 3.04 10.88
C MET A 172 -1.52 2.87 11.02
N VAL A 173 -0.96 1.81 10.44
CA VAL A 173 0.47 1.47 10.57
C VAL A 173 1.38 2.57 10.02
N GLY A 174 1.01 3.20 8.90
CA GLY A 174 1.77 4.32 8.34
C GLY A 174 1.71 5.57 9.25
N TRP A 175 0.58 5.84 9.88
CA TRP A 175 0.45 6.94 10.83
C TRP A 175 1.25 6.69 12.10
N GLN A 176 1.26 5.45 12.60
CA GLN A 176 2.10 5.06 13.74
C GLN A 176 3.58 5.24 13.42
N LEU A 177 4.01 4.87 12.21
CA LEU A 177 5.39 4.99 11.75
C LEU A 177 5.89 6.44 11.79
N ILE A 178 5.05 7.40 11.38
CA ILE A 178 5.41 8.82 11.34
C ILE A 178 4.96 9.61 12.57
N GLY A 179 4.29 8.97 13.53
CA GLY A 179 3.75 9.63 14.72
C GLY A 179 2.58 10.58 14.43
N TYR A 180 1.83 10.34 13.35
CA TYR A 180 0.66 11.16 13.01
C TYR A 180 -0.56 10.69 13.79
N PRO A 181 -1.24 11.59 14.53
CA PRO A 181 -2.37 11.22 15.39
C PRO A 181 -3.69 11.01 14.66
N GLY A 182 -3.72 11.15 13.35
CA GLY A 182 -4.94 11.16 12.56
C GLY A 182 -5.55 12.59 12.45
N PRO A 183 -6.65 12.73 11.71
CA PRO A 183 -7.35 13.99 11.58
C PRO A 183 -7.89 14.45 12.95
N ARG A 184 -7.84 15.75 13.21
CA ARG A 184 -8.31 16.36 14.44
C ARG A 184 -9.16 17.57 14.11
N MET A 185 -10.32 17.68 14.74
CA MET A 185 -11.18 18.85 14.62
C MET A 185 -10.54 20.08 15.27
N SER A 186 -9.80 19.87 16.34
CA SER A 186 -9.11 20.94 17.08
C SER A 186 -8.01 20.34 17.96
N ASN A 187 -6.91 21.08 18.11
CA ASN A 187 -5.87 20.79 19.10
C ASN A 187 -6.04 21.62 20.38
N TYR A 188 -7.14 22.36 20.51
CA TYR A 188 -7.35 23.30 21.62
C TYR A 188 -7.30 22.61 22.99
N ALA A 189 -7.78 21.38 23.07
CA ALA A 189 -7.76 20.61 24.32
C ALA A 189 -6.34 20.24 24.81
N ASP A 190 -5.35 20.27 23.92
CA ASP A 190 -3.96 19.88 24.21
C ASP A 190 -3.03 21.11 24.38
N VAL A 191 -3.55 22.33 24.13
CA VAL A 191 -2.79 23.57 24.36
C VAL A 191 -2.40 23.63 25.83
N ASP A 192 -1.16 23.96 26.12
CA ASP A 192 -0.57 24.10 27.46
C ASP A 192 -0.49 22.83 28.33
N LYS A 193 -0.88 21.65 27.81
CA LYS A 193 -0.86 20.40 28.60
C LYS A 193 0.40 19.57 28.47
N HIS A 194 1.10 19.68 27.34
CA HIS A 194 2.23 18.79 26.98
C HIS A 194 3.52 19.57 26.74
N PHE A 195 3.68 20.71 27.41
CA PHE A 195 4.85 21.56 27.23
C PHE A 195 6.13 20.85 27.66
N GLY A 196 7.08 20.69 26.73
CA GLY A 196 8.35 20.00 26.97
C GLY A 196 8.29 18.46 26.96
N GLU A 197 7.13 17.87 26.70
CA GLU A 197 6.95 16.43 26.63
C GLU A 197 6.75 15.96 25.18
N ALA A 198 7.22 14.74 24.88
CA ALA A 198 6.95 14.09 23.60
C ALA A 198 5.52 13.54 23.59
N PHE A 199 4.58 14.37 23.19
CA PHE A 199 3.17 13.98 23.07
C PHE A 199 2.92 13.18 21.78
N ARG A 200 2.62 11.88 21.92
CA ARG A 200 2.33 10.97 20.81
C ARG A 200 1.00 10.24 21.06
N PRO A 201 -0.13 10.89 20.79
CA PRO A 201 -1.44 10.27 20.97
C PRO A 201 -1.61 9.09 20.00
N LYS A 202 -2.42 8.11 20.40
CA LYS A 202 -2.79 6.99 19.54
C LYS A 202 -3.53 7.55 18.31
N PRO A 203 -3.21 7.10 17.09
CA PRO A 203 -3.92 7.50 15.89
C PRO A 203 -5.42 7.15 15.94
N VAL A 204 -6.24 8.03 15.38
CA VAL A 204 -7.70 7.84 15.28
C VAL A 204 -8.13 8.15 13.84
N SER A 205 -8.81 7.21 13.19
CA SER A 205 -9.38 7.39 11.85
C SER A 205 -10.65 8.24 11.88
N LEU A 206 -10.97 8.87 10.75
CA LEU A 206 -12.26 9.57 10.57
C LEU A 206 -13.47 8.68 10.89
N ARG A 207 -13.39 7.38 10.64
CA ARG A 207 -14.45 6.42 10.97
C ARG A 207 -14.71 6.32 12.48
N GLU A 208 -13.69 6.51 13.29
CA GLU A 208 -13.76 6.39 14.75
C GLU A 208 -14.18 7.71 15.42
N MET A 209 -14.24 8.79 14.63
CA MET A 209 -14.71 10.08 15.12
C MET A 209 -16.24 10.12 15.28
N PRO A 210 -16.80 10.99 16.15
CA PRO A 210 -18.24 11.18 16.24
C PRO A 210 -18.85 11.53 14.87
N GLY A 211 -19.78 10.69 14.39
CA GLY A 211 -20.40 10.83 13.05
C GLY A 211 -19.60 10.21 11.91
N GLY A 212 -18.45 9.61 12.17
CA GLY A 212 -17.61 8.99 11.17
C GLY A 212 -18.21 7.73 10.53
N ASP A 213 -19.18 7.10 11.19
CA ASP A 213 -19.98 5.99 10.67
C ASP A 213 -20.82 6.39 9.45
N LYS A 214 -21.11 7.67 9.28
CA LYS A 214 -21.83 8.24 8.13
C LYS A 214 -20.93 8.54 6.93
N PHE A 215 -19.61 8.54 7.14
CA PHE A 215 -18.67 8.84 6.09
C PHE A 215 -18.45 7.62 5.19
N ARG A 216 -18.93 7.69 3.95
CA ARG A 216 -18.77 6.65 2.93
C ARG A 216 -18.12 7.26 1.70
N PRO A 217 -16.77 7.16 1.56
CA PRO A 217 -16.09 7.73 0.41
C PRO A 217 -16.61 7.12 -0.90
N GLY A 218 -17.11 7.97 -1.79
CA GLY A 218 -17.54 7.59 -3.15
C GLY A 218 -18.96 7.04 -3.29
N GLU A 219 -19.81 7.09 -2.25
CA GLU A 219 -21.23 6.75 -2.38
C GLU A 219 -22.14 7.96 -2.72
N ASP A 220 -21.66 9.18 -2.50
CA ASP A 220 -22.45 10.41 -2.70
C ASP A 220 -22.41 10.95 -4.14
N GLU A 221 -21.91 10.16 -5.11
CA GLU A 221 -21.62 10.61 -6.46
C GLU A 221 -22.16 9.64 -7.54
N GLU A 222 -23.46 9.32 -7.45
CA GLU A 222 -24.20 8.77 -8.58
C GLU A 222 -24.66 9.83 -9.58
#